data_e31e03b1bc7b5e063b298c8a1e0f20c8
#
_entry.id   e31e03b1bc7b5e063b298c8a1e0f20c8
#
_cell.length_a   1.000
_cell.length_b   1.000
_cell.length_c   1.000
_cell.angle_alpha   90.00
_cell.angle_beta   90.00
_cell.angle_gamma   90.00
#
_symmetry.space_group_name_H-M   'P 1'
#
loop_
_entity.id
_entity.type
_entity.pdbx_description
1 polymer ?
#
loop_
_entity_poly.entity_id
_entity_poly.type
_entity_poly.pdbx_seq_one_letter_code
_entity_poly.pdbx_strand_id
1 'polypeptide(L)'
;MNDTTPNGEPSSSGHGEGAPSNEQKNGNFSDVVRGWMRGIKRMSSGSDSPRDTLDELIEEREDSEQPLDPDERLLVANILELRNLTIYDVMVPRADISAIPVSATLPDIIDVATRGGHSRLPVYRDTLDDAQGVVHIKDVLGWRGKDKDFKVADVQRKMLFVAPSMRVLELLLEMRVKRSHMALVVDEFGGVDGL
;
A
#
# COMPACT_ATOMS: atom_id res chain seq x y z
N MET A 1 -52.47 29.06 36.76
CA MET A 1 -53.86 28.89 36.32
C MET A 1 -53.78 27.98 35.14
N ASN A 2 -54.05 26.75 35.45
CA ASN A 2 -55.06 25.82 34.86
C ASN A 2 -54.69 25.35 33.47
N ASP A 3 -54.29 24.08 33.37
CA ASP A 3 -55.11 22.84 33.34
C ASP A 3 -55.58 22.57 31.91
N THR A 4 -55.37 21.49 31.24
CA THR A 4 -55.86 20.15 31.40
C THR A 4 -55.53 19.33 30.15
N THR A 5 -54.97 18.17 30.29
CA THR A 5 -55.11 17.02 29.37
C THR A 5 -56.57 16.51 29.39
N PRO A 6 -57.10 15.70 28.46
CA PRO A 6 -56.67 14.31 28.30
C PRO A 6 -56.90 13.63 26.93
N ASN A 7 -56.25 12.46 26.78
CA ASN A 7 -56.67 11.16 26.21
C ASN A 7 -57.42 11.03 24.86
N GLY A 8 -56.94 10.09 24.07
CA GLY A 8 -57.73 9.38 23.08
C GLY A 8 -56.90 8.52 22.11
N GLU A 9 -56.53 7.28 22.51
CA GLU A 9 -56.42 6.18 21.55
C GLU A 9 -57.81 5.70 21.15
N PRO A 10 -57.99 5.13 19.94
CA PRO A 10 -57.69 3.72 19.74
C PRO A 10 -57.30 3.27 18.31
N SER A 11 -56.52 2.20 18.29
CA SER A 11 -56.47 1.05 17.37
C SER A 11 -57.13 1.11 16.00
N SER A 12 -56.33 0.76 14.94
CA SER A 12 -56.73 -0.30 14.00
C SER A 12 -55.56 -0.73 13.10
N SER A 13 -55.28 -1.98 13.14
CA SER A 13 -54.79 -2.94 12.15
C SER A 13 -54.66 -2.46 10.69
N GLY A 14 -53.46 -2.64 10.10
CA GLY A 14 -53.22 -2.57 8.66
C GLY A 14 -52.01 -3.41 8.29
N HIS A 15 -52.26 -4.50 7.63
CA HIS A 15 -51.29 -5.37 6.99
C HIS A 15 -50.40 -4.56 6.02
N GLY A 16 -49.11 -4.74 6.11
CA GLY A 16 -48.14 -4.21 5.16
C GLY A 16 -47.05 -5.24 4.89
N GLU A 17 -47.06 -5.70 3.68
CA GLU A 17 -46.18 -6.69 3.07
C GLU A 17 -44.72 -6.40 3.32
N GLY A 18 -43.99 -7.45 3.71
CA GLY A 18 -42.52 -7.43 3.83
C GLY A 18 -41.86 -7.31 2.44
N ALA A 19 -41.07 -6.28 2.28
CA ALA A 19 -40.09 -6.19 1.21
C ALA A 19 -38.92 -7.15 1.51
N PRO A 20 -38.42 -7.91 0.54
CA PRO A 20 -37.27 -8.78 0.76
C PRO A 20 -36.01 -7.93 0.97
N SER A 21 -35.40 -8.08 2.13
CA SER A 21 -34.07 -7.56 2.41
C SER A 21 -33.06 -8.24 1.47
N ASN A 22 -32.53 -7.49 0.55
CA ASN A 22 -31.44 -7.87 -0.32
C ASN A 22 -30.15 -7.90 0.53
N GLU A 23 -29.87 -9.03 1.19
CA GLU A 23 -28.56 -9.30 1.77
C GLU A 23 -27.57 -9.52 0.64
N GLN A 24 -26.95 -8.42 0.18
CA GLN A 24 -25.72 -8.47 -0.58
C GLN A 24 -24.65 -9.10 0.34
N LYS A 25 -24.44 -10.39 0.19
CA LYS A 25 -23.22 -11.06 0.68
C LYS A 25 -22.05 -10.52 -0.11
N ASN A 26 -21.47 -9.43 0.38
CA ASN A 26 -20.14 -9.01 -0.03
C ASN A 26 -19.17 -10.12 0.36
N GLY A 27 -18.83 -10.97 -0.58
CA GLY A 27 -17.70 -11.90 -0.47
C GLY A 27 -16.45 -11.06 -0.22
N ASN A 28 -16.00 -11.03 1.03
CA ASN A 28 -14.88 -10.18 1.45
C ASN A 28 -13.64 -10.54 0.65
N PHE A 29 -13.11 -9.57 -0.13
CA PHE A 29 -11.78 -9.61 -0.77
C PHE A 29 -10.70 -10.15 0.19
N SER A 30 -10.86 -9.93 1.51
CA SER A 30 -10.00 -10.48 2.57
C SER A 30 -9.99 -12.02 2.64
N ASP A 31 -11.06 -12.69 2.24
CA ASP A 31 -11.15 -14.16 2.29
C ASP A 31 -10.48 -14.80 1.06
N VAL A 32 -10.54 -14.11 -0.08
CA VAL A 32 -9.79 -14.49 -1.30
C VAL A 32 -8.30 -14.36 -1.06
N VAL A 33 -7.85 -13.24 -0.46
CA VAL A 33 -6.43 -13.02 -0.12
C VAL A 33 -5.94 -14.00 0.95
N ARG A 34 -6.78 -14.36 1.93
CA ARG A 34 -6.43 -15.39 2.93
C ARG A 34 -6.35 -16.80 2.36
N GLY A 35 -7.19 -17.12 1.38
CA GLY A 35 -7.13 -18.38 0.63
C GLY A 35 -5.83 -18.50 -0.14
N TRP A 36 -5.47 -17.42 -0.83
CA TRP A 36 -4.25 -17.32 -1.61
C TRP A 36 -2.97 -17.42 -0.73
N MET A 37 -2.93 -16.75 0.42
CA MET A 37 -1.79 -16.87 1.35
C MET A 37 -1.65 -18.29 1.95
N ARG A 38 -2.73 -19.05 2.10
CA ARG A 38 -2.69 -20.47 2.52
C ARG A 38 -2.15 -21.37 1.39
N GLY A 39 -2.46 -21.06 0.13
CA GLY A 39 -1.93 -21.77 -1.03
C GLY A 39 -0.42 -21.63 -1.16
N ILE A 40 0.11 -20.41 -1.00
CA ILE A 40 1.56 -20.14 -1.06
C ILE A 40 2.35 -20.95 0.00
N LYS A 41 1.80 -21.13 1.20
CA LYS A 41 2.46 -21.89 2.27
C LYS A 41 2.49 -23.41 2.00
N ARG A 42 1.64 -23.94 1.13
CA ARG A 42 1.60 -25.34 0.71
C ARG A 42 2.57 -25.66 -0.45
N MET A 43 2.96 -24.63 -1.22
CA MET A 43 3.81 -24.77 -2.42
C MET A 43 5.29 -24.96 -2.13
N SER A 44 5.69 -25.11 -0.87
CA SER A 44 7.10 -25.34 -0.49
C SER A 44 7.59 -26.78 -0.71
N SER A 45 6.77 -27.68 -1.27
CA SER A 45 7.14 -29.09 -1.39
C SER A 45 6.57 -29.84 -2.61
N GLY A 46 6.48 -29.20 -3.77
CA GLY A 46 6.06 -29.89 -4.99
C GLY A 46 6.42 -29.09 -6.25
N SER A 47 6.84 -29.79 -7.30
CA SER A 47 7.32 -29.25 -8.58
C SER A 47 6.22 -28.71 -9.50
N ASP A 48 5.05 -28.35 -8.98
CA ASP A 48 3.96 -27.84 -9.81
C ASP A 48 4.14 -26.34 -10.06
N SER A 49 4.06 -25.95 -11.33
CA SER A 49 4.19 -24.57 -11.74
C SER A 49 3.05 -23.75 -11.10
N PRO A 50 3.35 -22.57 -10.56
CA PRO A 50 2.31 -21.69 -10.02
C PRO A 50 1.26 -21.24 -11.05
N ARG A 51 1.55 -21.40 -12.35
CA ARG A 51 0.56 -21.25 -13.42
C ARG A 51 -0.48 -22.35 -13.35
N ASP A 52 -0.04 -23.61 -13.19
CA ASP A 52 -0.93 -24.77 -13.16
C ASP A 52 -1.91 -24.68 -11.98
N THR A 53 -1.43 -24.23 -10.80
CA THR A 53 -2.28 -24.01 -9.62
C THR A 53 -3.27 -22.87 -9.80
N LEU A 54 -2.95 -21.88 -10.64
CA LEU A 54 -3.83 -20.74 -10.90
C LEU A 54 -4.80 -21.03 -12.01
N ASP A 55 -4.37 -21.72 -13.04
CA ASP A 55 -5.25 -22.24 -14.08
C ASP A 55 -6.28 -23.18 -13.45
N GLU A 56 -5.86 -24.05 -12.50
CA GLU A 56 -6.76 -24.88 -11.70
C GLU A 56 -7.73 -24.07 -10.83
N LEU A 57 -7.27 -22.99 -10.17
CA LEU A 57 -8.13 -22.09 -9.37
C LEU A 57 -9.07 -21.22 -10.25
N ILE A 58 -8.68 -20.92 -11.48
CA ILE A 58 -9.52 -20.21 -12.44
C ILE A 58 -10.58 -21.17 -12.98
N GLU A 59 -10.20 -22.40 -13.35
CA GLU A 59 -11.11 -23.46 -13.79
C GLU A 59 -12.10 -23.84 -12.68
N GLU A 60 -11.63 -24.02 -11.42
CA GLU A 60 -12.49 -24.31 -10.27
C GLU A 60 -13.51 -23.18 -9.98
N ARG A 61 -13.19 -21.92 -10.37
CA ARG A 61 -14.11 -20.80 -10.27
C ARG A 61 -14.98 -20.60 -11.51
N GLU A 62 -14.57 -21.05 -12.67
CA GLU A 62 -15.44 -21.06 -13.85
C GLU A 62 -16.64 -22.02 -13.68
N ASP A 63 -16.46 -23.09 -12.88
CA ASP A 63 -17.52 -24.02 -12.49
C ASP A 63 -18.34 -23.52 -11.26
N SER A 64 -17.97 -22.39 -10.65
CA SER A 64 -18.69 -21.81 -9.53
C SER A 64 -19.86 -20.92 -9.99
N GLU A 65 -20.87 -20.75 -9.11
CA GLU A 65 -22.05 -19.93 -9.38
C GLU A 65 -21.74 -18.43 -9.63
N GLN A 66 -20.46 -18.01 -9.45
CA GLN A 66 -19.97 -16.66 -9.73
C GLN A 66 -18.60 -16.73 -10.44
N PRO A 67 -18.55 -16.82 -11.77
CA PRO A 67 -17.32 -16.74 -12.52
C PRO A 67 -16.66 -15.37 -12.35
N LEU A 68 -15.31 -15.35 -12.41
CA LEU A 68 -14.55 -14.09 -12.39
C LEU A 68 -14.97 -13.18 -13.55
N ASP A 69 -15.25 -11.95 -13.22
CA ASP A 69 -15.50 -10.89 -14.20
C ASP A 69 -14.20 -10.62 -15.02
N PRO A 70 -14.30 -10.11 -16.25
CA PRO A 70 -13.14 -9.78 -17.09
C PRO A 70 -12.10 -8.88 -16.41
N ASP A 71 -12.53 -7.91 -15.60
CA ASP A 71 -11.65 -7.00 -14.88
C ASP A 71 -10.92 -7.73 -13.74
N GLU A 72 -11.57 -8.66 -13.04
CA GLU A 72 -10.96 -9.50 -12.02
C GLU A 72 -9.90 -10.44 -12.62
N ARG A 73 -10.18 -11.03 -13.80
CA ARG A 73 -9.21 -11.86 -14.55
C ARG A 73 -7.97 -11.06 -14.91
N LEU A 74 -8.16 -9.83 -15.43
CA LEU A 74 -7.06 -8.94 -15.78
C LEU A 74 -6.21 -8.59 -14.55
N LEU A 75 -6.83 -8.29 -13.41
CA LEU A 75 -6.13 -8.01 -12.15
C LEU A 75 -5.30 -9.21 -11.69
N VAL A 76 -5.85 -10.42 -11.76
CA VAL A 76 -5.11 -11.65 -11.40
C VAL A 76 -3.93 -11.85 -12.35
N ALA A 77 -4.11 -11.69 -13.67
CA ALA A 77 -3.04 -11.80 -14.64
C ALA A 77 -1.91 -10.79 -14.37
N ASN A 78 -2.24 -9.52 -14.10
CA ASN A 78 -1.26 -8.48 -13.76
C ASN A 78 -0.48 -8.81 -12.47
N ILE A 79 -1.15 -9.38 -11.46
CA ILE A 79 -0.47 -9.83 -10.22
C ILE A 79 0.52 -10.96 -10.53
N LEU A 80 0.20 -11.85 -11.45
CA LEU A 80 1.10 -12.93 -11.85
C LEU A 80 2.33 -12.42 -12.59
N GLU A 81 2.17 -11.42 -13.43
CA GLU A 81 3.29 -10.78 -14.11
C GLU A 81 4.27 -10.16 -13.11
N LEU A 82 3.78 -9.55 -12.03
CA LEU A 82 4.62 -8.98 -10.96
C LEU A 82 5.59 -10.01 -10.34
N ARG A 83 5.29 -11.32 -10.40
CA ARG A 83 6.19 -12.35 -9.88
C ARG A 83 7.54 -12.41 -10.59
N ASN A 84 7.55 -12.04 -11.86
CA ASN A 84 8.74 -12.12 -12.70
C ASN A 84 9.57 -10.84 -12.65
N LEU A 85 8.96 -9.72 -12.19
CA LEU A 85 9.63 -8.44 -12.09
C LEU A 85 10.57 -8.38 -10.88
N THR A 86 11.74 -7.82 -11.12
CA THR A 86 12.71 -7.44 -10.08
C THR A 86 12.55 -5.96 -9.75
N ILE A 87 13.18 -5.53 -8.67
CA ILE A 87 13.20 -4.11 -8.29
C ILE A 87 13.87 -3.27 -9.37
N TYR A 88 14.91 -3.80 -10.02
CA TYR A 88 15.57 -3.13 -11.14
C TYR A 88 14.62 -2.73 -12.27
N ASP A 89 13.60 -3.56 -12.54
CA ASP A 89 12.63 -3.33 -13.62
C ASP A 89 11.64 -2.21 -13.32
N VAL A 90 11.46 -1.85 -12.04
CA VAL A 90 10.40 -0.91 -11.59
C VAL A 90 10.93 0.29 -10.81
N MET A 91 12.20 0.31 -10.44
CA MET A 91 12.80 1.39 -9.67
C MET A 91 12.83 2.70 -10.44
N VAL A 92 12.78 3.82 -9.71
CA VAL A 92 13.16 5.13 -10.24
C VAL A 92 14.68 5.19 -10.24
N PRO A 93 15.32 5.43 -11.39
CA PRO A 93 16.78 5.49 -11.49
C PRO A 93 17.37 6.61 -10.60
N ARG A 94 18.61 6.42 -10.15
CA ARG A 94 19.33 7.37 -9.28
C ARG A 94 19.26 8.82 -9.77
N ALA A 95 19.39 9.04 -11.06
CA ALA A 95 19.42 10.38 -11.67
C ALA A 95 18.10 11.16 -11.47
N ASP A 96 17.00 10.44 -11.28
CA ASP A 96 15.65 11.00 -11.16
C ASP A 96 15.18 11.09 -9.71
N ILE A 97 16.00 10.68 -8.72
CA ILE A 97 15.66 10.73 -7.31
C ILE A 97 15.72 12.17 -6.79
N SER A 98 14.59 12.67 -6.33
CA SER A 98 14.53 13.91 -5.54
C SER A 98 14.82 13.60 -4.07
N ALA A 99 15.94 14.12 -3.55
CA ALA A 99 16.38 13.89 -2.17
C ALA A 99 16.81 15.22 -1.50
N ILE A 100 16.99 15.19 -0.17
CA ILE A 100 17.37 16.35 0.64
C ILE A 100 18.60 16.01 1.51
N PRO A 101 19.52 16.96 1.74
CA PRO A 101 20.60 16.77 2.69
C PRO A 101 20.09 16.83 4.14
N VAL A 102 20.82 16.20 5.08
CA VAL A 102 20.51 16.25 6.52
C VAL A 102 20.51 17.68 7.09
N SER A 103 21.18 18.61 6.41
CA SER A 103 21.26 20.04 6.75
C SER A 103 20.12 20.87 6.16
N ALA A 104 19.19 20.28 5.41
CA ALA A 104 18.11 21.01 4.76
C ALA A 104 17.25 21.76 5.78
N THR A 105 16.87 22.99 5.41
CA THR A 105 15.93 23.79 6.22
C THR A 105 14.48 23.40 5.92
N LEU A 106 13.56 23.81 6.80
CA LEU A 106 12.13 23.60 6.58
C LEU A 106 11.63 24.14 5.22
N PRO A 107 11.98 25.39 4.81
CA PRO A 107 11.62 25.91 3.49
C PRO A 107 12.18 25.05 2.33
N ASP A 108 13.45 24.62 2.43
CA ASP A 108 14.07 23.79 1.38
C ASP A 108 13.31 22.50 1.14
N ILE A 109 12.89 21.81 2.22
CA ILE A 109 12.15 20.56 2.12
C ILE A 109 10.78 20.80 1.47
N ILE A 110 10.07 21.85 1.88
CA ILE A 110 8.78 22.18 1.31
C ILE A 110 8.91 22.52 -0.18
N ASP A 111 9.94 23.24 -0.56
CA ASP A 111 10.20 23.62 -1.94
C ASP A 111 10.51 22.40 -2.82
N VAL A 112 11.42 21.51 -2.39
CA VAL A 112 11.71 20.25 -3.10
C VAL A 112 10.48 19.38 -3.22
N ALA A 113 9.72 19.19 -2.14
CA ALA A 113 8.50 18.40 -2.13
C ALA A 113 7.44 18.97 -3.07
N THR A 114 7.27 20.29 -3.08
CA THR A 114 6.25 20.97 -3.90
C THR A 114 6.60 20.94 -5.39
N ARG A 115 7.86 21.23 -5.74
CA ARG A 115 8.31 21.19 -7.13
C ARG A 115 8.25 19.78 -7.72
N GLY A 116 8.67 18.78 -6.96
CA GLY A 116 8.65 17.37 -7.39
C GLY A 116 7.29 16.68 -7.26
N GLY A 117 6.33 17.27 -6.54
CA GLY A 117 5.06 16.61 -6.24
C GLY A 117 5.22 15.41 -5.29
N HIS A 118 6.32 15.33 -4.54
CA HIS A 118 6.66 14.16 -3.74
C HIS A 118 6.26 14.31 -2.27
N SER A 119 5.60 13.29 -1.73
CA SER A 119 5.23 13.25 -0.32
C SER A 119 6.33 12.70 0.59
N ARG A 120 7.32 12.01 0.03
CA ARG A 120 8.45 11.42 0.75
C ARG A 120 9.73 11.74 0.03
N LEU A 121 10.75 12.12 0.80
CA LEU A 121 12.05 12.52 0.28
C LEU A 121 13.14 11.74 1.04
N PRO A 122 14.02 11.00 0.32
CA PRO A 122 15.22 10.44 0.92
C PRO A 122 16.08 11.55 1.53
N VAL A 123 16.73 11.22 2.63
CA VAL A 123 17.66 12.11 3.34
C VAL A 123 19.06 11.54 3.23
N TYR A 124 20.02 12.33 2.82
CA TYR A 124 21.41 11.94 2.70
C TYR A 124 22.34 12.90 3.45
N ARG A 125 23.57 12.47 3.79
CA ARG A 125 24.56 13.32 4.44
C ARG A 125 25.45 14.02 3.43
N ASP A 126 26.31 13.31 2.76
CA ASP A 126 27.26 13.87 1.79
C ASP A 126 26.82 13.60 0.35
N THR A 127 26.48 12.37 0.05
CA THR A 127 25.97 11.91 -1.23
C THR A 127 24.76 11.00 -1.00
N LEU A 128 24.02 10.67 -2.06
CA LEU A 128 22.89 9.77 -1.97
C LEU A 128 23.29 8.37 -1.48
N ASP A 129 24.55 7.97 -1.68
CA ASP A 129 25.08 6.70 -1.17
C ASP A 129 25.19 6.67 0.37
N ASP A 130 25.29 7.84 1.01
CA ASP A 130 25.19 7.99 2.46
C ASP A 130 23.76 8.38 2.88
N ALA A 131 22.78 7.59 2.45
CA ALA A 131 21.39 7.81 2.79
C ALA A 131 21.11 7.49 4.26
N GLN A 132 20.51 8.44 4.97
CA GLN A 132 20.25 8.38 6.41
C GLN A 132 18.83 7.95 6.75
N GLY A 133 17.88 8.12 5.83
CA GLY A 133 16.47 7.82 6.05
C GLY A 133 15.54 8.52 5.08
N VAL A 134 14.30 8.70 5.50
CA VAL A 134 13.25 9.34 4.71
C VAL A 134 12.48 10.35 5.56
N VAL A 135 12.11 11.47 4.96
CA VAL A 135 11.20 12.47 5.54
C VAL A 135 9.86 12.42 4.82
N HIS A 136 8.78 12.45 5.58
CA HIS A 136 7.44 12.57 5.03
C HIS A 136 6.93 14.01 5.19
N ILE A 137 6.45 14.63 4.13
CA ILE A 137 6.00 16.03 4.13
C ILE A 137 4.97 16.34 5.22
N LYS A 138 4.08 15.42 5.57
CA LYS A 138 3.10 15.61 6.65
C LYS A 138 3.74 15.88 8.02
N ASP A 139 4.92 15.26 8.28
CA ASP A 139 5.63 15.44 9.55
C ASP A 139 6.33 16.82 9.56
N VAL A 140 6.82 17.24 8.41
CA VAL A 140 7.43 18.56 8.19
C VAL A 140 6.41 19.67 8.38
N LEU A 141 5.19 19.50 7.86
CA LEU A 141 4.12 20.52 8.00
C LEU A 141 3.74 20.80 9.46
N GLY A 142 3.94 19.86 10.38
CA GLY A 142 3.75 20.05 11.81
C GLY A 142 4.71 21.09 12.45
N TRP A 143 5.81 21.41 11.77
CA TRP A 143 6.82 22.37 12.21
C TRP A 143 6.61 23.78 11.64
N ARG A 144 5.63 23.96 10.78
CA ARG A 144 5.36 25.25 10.16
C ARG A 144 5.20 26.36 11.22
N GLY A 145 5.99 27.42 11.09
CA GLY A 145 6.07 28.52 12.06
C GLY A 145 7.07 28.30 13.19
N LYS A 146 7.82 27.20 13.19
CA LYS A 146 8.91 26.89 14.14
C LYS A 146 10.24 26.63 13.41
N ASP A 147 10.47 27.34 12.32
CA ASP A 147 11.54 27.10 11.35
C ASP A 147 12.93 27.14 11.98
N LYS A 148 13.12 27.99 13.01
CA LYS A 148 14.43 28.16 13.67
C LYS A 148 14.86 26.96 14.52
N ASP A 149 13.88 26.19 15.01
CA ASP A 149 14.14 25.03 15.87
C ASP A 149 14.08 23.71 15.10
N PHE A 150 13.73 23.76 13.82
CA PHE A 150 13.57 22.58 12.98
C PHE A 150 14.91 21.92 12.68
N LYS A 151 14.95 20.60 12.83
CA LYS A 151 16.03 19.74 12.36
C LYS A 151 15.45 18.54 11.62
N VAL A 152 16.08 18.17 10.50
CA VAL A 152 15.68 16.98 9.72
C VAL A 152 15.62 15.72 10.59
N ALA A 153 16.55 15.58 11.54
CA ALA A 153 16.62 14.44 12.46
C ALA A 153 15.34 14.24 13.29
N ASP A 154 14.57 15.32 13.58
CA ASP A 154 13.36 15.24 14.41
C ASP A 154 12.16 14.63 13.66
N VAL A 155 12.21 14.63 12.31
CA VAL A 155 11.14 14.13 11.44
C VAL A 155 11.59 12.97 10.56
N GLN A 156 12.87 12.61 10.62
CA GLN A 156 13.46 11.54 9.85
C GLN A 156 13.00 10.18 10.34
N ARG A 157 12.63 9.31 9.40
CA ARG A 157 12.22 7.93 9.64
C ARG A 157 13.23 6.96 9.05
N LYS A 158 13.25 5.74 9.56
CA LYS A 158 14.04 4.65 8.97
C LYS A 158 13.55 4.36 7.54
N MET A 159 14.50 4.01 6.68
CA MET A 159 14.26 3.61 5.30
C MET A 159 14.61 2.13 5.10
N LEU A 160 14.00 1.49 4.12
CA LEU A 160 14.40 0.17 3.66
C LEU A 160 15.52 0.30 2.63
N PHE A 161 16.43 -0.66 2.65
CA PHE A 161 17.45 -0.85 1.63
C PHE A 161 17.27 -2.25 1.04
N VAL A 162 17.27 -2.35 -0.29
CA VAL A 162 16.98 -3.58 -1.02
C VAL A 162 17.93 -3.74 -2.19
N ALA A 163 18.17 -4.98 -2.59
CA ALA A 163 18.98 -5.27 -3.77
C ALA A 163 18.15 -5.12 -5.07
N PRO A 164 18.76 -4.70 -6.18
CA PRO A 164 18.07 -4.58 -7.47
C PRO A 164 17.51 -5.91 -7.98
N SER A 165 18.13 -7.04 -7.61
CA SER A 165 17.69 -8.39 -7.98
C SER A 165 16.52 -8.93 -7.16
N MET A 166 16.12 -8.26 -6.09
CA MET A 166 14.99 -8.66 -5.24
C MET A 166 13.69 -8.62 -6.06
N ARG A 167 12.78 -9.56 -5.80
CA ARG A 167 11.48 -9.61 -6.47
C ARG A 167 10.53 -8.53 -5.96
N VAL A 168 9.74 -7.94 -6.87
CA VAL A 168 8.75 -6.89 -6.51
C VAL A 168 7.77 -7.38 -5.45
N LEU A 169 7.24 -8.61 -5.58
CA LEU A 169 6.31 -9.15 -4.59
C LEU A 169 6.94 -9.34 -3.21
N GLU A 170 8.22 -9.72 -3.16
CA GLU A 170 8.96 -9.86 -1.91
C GLU A 170 9.10 -8.49 -1.22
N LEU A 171 9.48 -7.45 -1.97
CA LEU A 171 9.53 -6.09 -1.44
C LEU A 171 8.17 -5.61 -0.93
N LEU A 172 7.09 -5.86 -1.66
CA LEU A 172 5.74 -5.46 -1.22
C LEU A 172 5.35 -6.11 0.11
N LEU A 173 5.69 -7.38 0.31
CA LEU A 173 5.48 -8.09 1.58
C LEU A 173 6.33 -7.48 2.70
N GLU A 174 7.60 -7.19 2.43
CA GLU A 174 8.49 -6.56 3.39
C GLU A 174 8.03 -5.15 3.78
N MET A 175 7.66 -4.33 2.81
CA MET A 175 7.09 -3.00 3.03
C MET A 175 5.84 -3.04 3.91
N ARG A 176 4.96 -4.04 3.69
CA ARG A 176 3.76 -4.25 4.51
C ARG A 176 4.11 -4.60 5.95
N VAL A 177 5.05 -5.53 6.16
CA VAL A 177 5.48 -5.95 7.50
C VAL A 177 6.15 -4.81 8.24
N LYS A 178 7.07 -4.11 7.57
CA LYS A 178 7.83 -2.98 8.15
C LYS A 178 7.07 -1.66 8.16
N ARG A 179 5.86 -1.64 7.59
CA ARG A 179 5.04 -0.42 7.41
C ARG A 179 5.80 0.70 6.73
N SER A 180 6.65 0.35 5.77
CA SER A 180 7.39 1.28 4.92
C SER A 180 6.70 1.44 3.56
N HIS A 181 6.84 2.62 2.96
CA HIS A 181 6.26 2.92 1.64
C HIS A 181 7.33 3.43 0.67
N MET A 182 8.59 3.19 0.99
CA MET A 182 9.74 3.60 0.19
C MET A 182 10.93 2.71 0.54
N ALA A 183 11.73 2.38 -0.46
CA ALA A 183 12.97 1.64 -0.30
C ALA A 183 14.04 2.23 -1.23
N LEU A 184 15.28 2.35 -0.77
CA LEU A 184 16.43 2.62 -1.64
C LEU A 184 16.98 1.31 -2.18
N VAL A 185 17.27 1.32 -3.45
CA VAL A 185 17.91 0.20 -4.16
C VAL A 185 19.40 0.42 -4.11
N VAL A 186 20.13 -0.55 -3.56
CA VAL A 186 21.58 -0.45 -3.36
C VAL A 186 22.28 -1.62 -4.02
N ASP A 187 23.42 -1.33 -4.62
CA ASP A 187 24.30 -2.35 -5.19
C ASP A 187 25.12 -3.07 -4.10
N GLU A 188 25.94 -4.03 -4.50
CA GLU A 188 26.80 -4.83 -3.61
C GLU A 188 27.96 -4.02 -2.99
N PHE A 189 28.23 -2.82 -3.52
CA PHE A 189 29.27 -1.91 -3.02
C PHE A 189 28.69 -0.82 -2.09
N GLY A 190 27.35 -0.80 -1.94
CA GLY A 190 26.63 0.19 -1.12
C GLY A 190 26.28 1.46 -1.90
N GLY A 191 26.48 1.48 -3.22
CA GLY A 191 26.03 2.57 -4.09
C GLY A 191 24.52 2.53 -4.28
N VAL A 192 23.89 3.70 -4.36
CA VAL A 192 22.44 3.80 -4.64
C VAL A 192 22.21 3.77 -6.15
N ASP A 193 21.50 2.76 -6.63
CA ASP A 193 21.08 2.59 -8.02
C ASP A 193 19.74 3.26 -8.30
N GLY A 194 18.83 3.26 -7.31
CA GLY A 194 17.46 3.73 -7.50
C GLY A 194 16.63 3.83 -6.22
N LEU A 195 15.35 4.09 -6.42
CA LEU A 195 14.33 4.24 -5.38
C LEU A 195 13.07 3.46 -5.73
#